data_559a1d19946776a5ddced17426b2988d
#
_entry.id   559a1d19946776a5ddced17426b2988d
#
_cell.length_a   1.000
_cell.length_b   1.000
_cell.length_c   1.000
_cell.angle_alpha   90.00
_cell.angle_beta   90.00
_cell.angle_gamma   90.00
#
_symmetry.space_group_name_H-M   'P 1'
#
loop_
_entity.id
_entity.type
_entity.pdbx_description
1 polymer ?
#
loop_
_entity_poly.entity_id
_entity_poly.type
_entity_poly.pdbx_seq_one_letter_code
_entity_poly.pdbx_strand_id
1 'polypeptide(L)'
;MRYYQKSDIGKLRANNQDSCGIYINNNGYLLAMVSDGIGGLKAGEIASSLAIEYMSKPFLKKTFKQSDNLYHWLREAVENVNRQILKEGAKNEEHRGMGATLVGALITNERTYVFNVGDSRCYLIGDKHMNCVTHDHTLLQRMLESGLIAPEEAENNPNRHVLINALGIDQPLRVDIEAFNNLYDMLLLCSDGLYGYVAEEEIRKVLLRKGSVEHKTEKLVQLANNAGGFDNVTVIVIEGGEGE
;
A
#
# COMPACT_ATOMS: atom_id res chain seq x y z
N MET A 1 10.40 9.47 15.03
CA MET A 1 10.09 8.79 13.75
C MET A 1 10.12 9.82 12.64
N ARG A 2 10.88 9.59 11.55
CA ARG A 2 10.93 10.45 10.35
C ARG A 2 10.22 9.74 9.21
N TYR A 3 9.49 10.46 8.38
CA TYR A 3 8.75 9.88 7.26
C TYR A 3 8.64 10.87 6.11
N TYR A 4 8.48 10.35 4.90
CA TYR A 4 8.21 11.15 3.70
C TYR A 4 7.39 10.33 2.71
N GLN A 5 6.54 11.00 1.93
CA GLN A 5 5.71 10.40 0.89
C GLN A 5 5.85 11.16 -0.41
N LYS A 6 5.78 10.43 -1.53
CA LYS A 6 5.74 11.01 -2.87
C LYS A 6 4.89 10.15 -3.77
N SER A 7 4.04 10.81 -4.54
CA SER A 7 3.29 10.22 -5.64
C SER A 7 3.61 10.96 -6.92
N ASP A 8 3.78 10.24 -8.03
CA ASP A 8 4.12 10.77 -9.34
C ASP A 8 3.29 10.06 -10.41
N ILE A 9 2.82 10.82 -11.39
CA ILE A 9 1.97 10.31 -12.46
C ILE A 9 2.69 9.33 -13.40
N GLY A 10 4.03 9.31 -13.38
CA GLY A 10 4.82 8.60 -14.38
C GLY A 10 4.92 9.38 -15.69
N LYS A 11 5.37 8.70 -16.76
CA LYS A 11 5.58 9.35 -18.07
C LYS A 11 4.51 9.02 -19.10
N LEU A 12 3.77 7.94 -18.93
CA LEU A 12 2.86 7.40 -19.93
C LEU A 12 1.38 7.50 -19.54
N ARG A 13 1.09 7.68 -18.27
CA ARG A 13 -0.29 7.81 -17.78
C ARG A 13 -0.81 9.24 -17.97
N ALA A 14 -2.09 9.38 -18.27
CA ALA A 14 -2.74 10.68 -18.42
C ALA A 14 -3.18 11.28 -17.08
N ASN A 15 -3.48 10.43 -16.09
CA ASN A 15 -3.93 10.80 -14.74
C ASN A 15 -3.16 10.00 -13.70
N ASN A 16 -3.02 10.58 -12.52
CA ASN A 16 -2.52 9.84 -11.36
C ASN A 16 -3.72 9.27 -10.59
N GLN A 17 -3.86 7.95 -10.60
CA GLN A 17 -4.92 7.21 -9.91
C GLN A 17 -4.46 6.70 -8.54
N ASP A 18 -3.19 6.87 -8.20
CA ASP A 18 -2.67 6.58 -6.87
C ASP A 18 -3.07 7.66 -5.85
N SER A 19 -3.27 7.23 -4.62
CA SER A 19 -3.45 8.12 -3.47
C SER A 19 -2.63 7.62 -2.28
N CYS A 20 -2.16 8.52 -1.44
CA CYS A 20 -1.45 8.16 -0.22
C CYS A 20 -1.68 9.16 0.90
N GLY A 21 -1.35 8.78 2.12
CA GLY A 21 -1.42 9.70 3.24
C GLY A 21 -0.76 9.15 4.50
N ILE A 22 -0.27 10.09 5.32
CA ILE A 22 0.31 9.82 6.64
C ILE A 22 -0.43 10.68 7.66
N TYR A 23 -0.92 10.06 8.72
CA TYR A 23 -1.76 10.69 9.74
C TYR A 23 -1.29 10.31 11.12
N ILE A 24 -1.37 11.23 12.07
CA ILE A 24 -1.07 11.00 13.48
C ILE A 24 -2.31 11.34 14.29
N ASN A 25 -2.76 10.42 15.14
CA ASN A 25 -3.91 10.64 16.01
C ASN A 25 -3.53 11.16 17.39
N ASN A 26 -4.53 11.35 18.26
CA ASN A 26 -4.33 11.85 19.62
C ASN A 26 -3.53 10.90 20.55
N ASN A 27 -3.37 9.63 20.18
CA ASN A 27 -2.51 8.68 20.89
C ASN A 27 -1.03 8.80 20.47
N GLY A 28 -0.71 9.62 19.45
CA GLY A 28 0.60 9.64 18.82
C GLY A 28 0.84 8.44 17.89
N TYR A 29 -0.21 7.62 17.60
CA TYR A 29 -0.10 6.53 16.63
C TYR A 29 -0.06 7.09 15.22
N LEU A 30 0.76 6.48 14.36
CA LEU A 30 0.90 6.87 12.96
C LEU A 30 0.20 5.86 12.06
N LEU A 31 -0.65 6.35 11.16
CA LEU A 31 -1.29 5.59 10.09
C LEU A 31 -0.74 6.08 8.75
N ALA A 32 0.00 5.23 8.04
CA ALA A 32 0.47 5.48 6.68
C ALA A 32 -0.21 4.53 5.71
N MET A 33 -0.60 5.02 4.52
CA MET A 33 -1.36 4.24 3.54
C MET A 33 -0.99 4.64 2.12
N VAL A 34 -1.00 3.65 1.23
CA VAL A 34 -0.94 3.79 -0.23
C VAL A 34 -2.14 3.05 -0.82
N SER A 35 -2.75 3.62 -1.82
CA SER A 35 -3.90 3.06 -2.54
C SER A 35 -3.72 3.34 -4.02
N ASP A 36 -3.75 2.30 -4.85
CA ASP A 36 -3.69 2.35 -6.31
C ASP A 36 -5.10 2.15 -6.86
N GLY A 37 -5.54 3.08 -7.69
CA GLY A 37 -6.89 3.13 -8.20
C GLY A 37 -7.08 2.30 -9.46
N ILE A 38 -8.10 1.44 -9.45
CA ILE A 38 -8.49 0.58 -10.56
C ILE A 38 -9.76 1.11 -11.20
N GLY A 39 -9.77 1.26 -12.51
CA GLY A 39 -10.97 1.64 -13.25
C GLY A 39 -10.68 2.53 -14.46
N GLY A 40 -11.72 2.89 -15.23
CA GLY A 40 -11.60 3.80 -16.36
C GLY A 40 -11.16 5.21 -15.93
N LEU A 41 -10.92 6.09 -16.91
CA LEU A 41 -10.18 7.37 -16.86
C LEU A 41 -10.27 8.24 -15.58
N LYS A 42 -11.32 8.15 -14.77
CA LYS A 42 -11.47 8.93 -13.52
C LYS A 42 -11.90 8.08 -12.32
N ALA A 43 -12.39 6.89 -12.55
CA ALA A 43 -13.00 6.09 -11.50
C ALA A 43 -11.97 5.55 -10.49
N GLY A 44 -10.78 5.20 -10.94
CA GLY A 44 -9.69 4.75 -10.06
C GLY A 44 -9.21 5.83 -9.11
N GLU A 45 -9.01 7.07 -9.59
CA GLU A 45 -8.61 8.23 -8.77
C GLU A 45 -9.61 8.47 -7.62
N ILE A 46 -10.91 8.35 -7.92
CA ILE A 46 -11.96 8.51 -6.92
C ILE A 46 -11.89 7.39 -5.88
N ALA A 47 -11.75 6.14 -6.33
CA ALA A 47 -11.71 4.99 -5.42
C ALA A 47 -10.52 5.04 -4.47
N SER A 48 -9.30 5.31 -4.98
CA SER A 48 -8.09 5.43 -4.16
C SER A 48 -8.16 6.60 -3.17
N SER A 49 -8.68 7.75 -3.62
CA SER A 49 -8.89 8.92 -2.76
C SER A 49 -9.89 8.63 -1.63
N LEU A 50 -11.02 7.98 -1.94
CA LEU A 50 -12.00 7.55 -0.95
C LEU A 50 -11.41 6.54 0.05
N ALA A 51 -10.54 5.62 -0.41
CA ALA A 51 -9.88 4.67 0.47
C ALA A 51 -9.05 5.38 1.54
N ILE A 52 -8.23 6.35 1.15
CA ILE A 52 -7.43 7.17 2.08
C ILE A 52 -8.33 7.99 3.01
N GLU A 53 -9.37 8.63 2.47
CA GLU A 53 -10.27 9.48 3.24
C GLU A 53 -11.06 8.72 4.29
N TYR A 54 -11.69 7.59 3.92
CA TYR A 54 -12.53 6.81 4.82
C TYR A 54 -11.75 5.99 5.85
N MET A 55 -10.45 5.77 5.63
CA MET A 55 -9.55 5.22 6.66
C MET A 55 -9.06 6.30 7.62
N SER A 56 -8.62 7.45 7.11
CA SER A 56 -7.99 8.49 7.92
C SER A 56 -8.99 9.22 8.85
N LYS A 57 -10.19 9.53 8.38
CA LYS A 57 -11.19 10.27 9.18
C LYS A 57 -11.57 9.58 10.50
N PRO A 58 -11.94 8.29 10.54
CA PRO A 58 -12.22 7.61 11.80
C PRO A 58 -10.96 7.43 12.66
N PHE A 59 -9.80 7.20 12.05
CA PHE A 59 -8.53 7.09 12.77
C PHE A 59 -8.18 8.37 13.54
N LEU A 60 -8.28 9.52 12.90
CA LEU A 60 -7.98 10.82 13.53
C LEU A 60 -8.91 11.15 14.69
N LYS A 61 -10.17 10.70 14.63
CA LYS A 61 -11.18 10.94 15.68
C LYS A 61 -11.12 9.95 16.83
N LYS A 62 -10.54 8.78 16.59
CA LYS A 62 -10.48 7.69 17.56
C LYS A 62 -9.38 7.94 18.59
N THR A 63 -9.72 7.84 19.86
CA THR A 63 -8.76 7.66 20.94
C THR A 63 -8.75 6.18 21.30
N PHE A 64 -7.66 5.51 21.03
CA PHE A 64 -7.50 4.09 21.33
C PHE A 64 -7.19 3.88 22.79
N LYS A 65 -7.84 2.88 23.38
CA LYS A 65 -7.57 2.38 24.74
C LYS A 65 -6.70 1.13 24.66
N GLN A 66 -6.01 0.80 25.73
CA GLN A 66 -5.19 -0.41 25.82
C GLN A 66 -6.00 -1.71 25.61
N SER A 67 -7.30 -1.69 25.92
CA SER A 67 -8.22 -2.81 25.70
C SER A 67 -8.74 -2.94 24.28
N ASP A 68 -8.49 -1.96 23.39
CA ASP A 68 -9.01 -1.98 22.05
C ASP A 68 -8.26 -3.04 21.19
N ASN A 69 -9.04 -3.84 20.47
CA ASN A 69 -8.50 -4.79 19.52
C ASN A 69 -8.23 -4.10 18.18
N LEU A 70 -6.96 -3.78 17.92
CA LEU A 70 -6.54 -3.07 16.71
C LEU A 70 -6.73 -3.89 15.42
N TYR A 71 -6.62 -5.21 15.47
CA TYR A 71 -6.95 -6.08 14.33
C TYR A 71 -8.42 -5.94 13.93
N HIS A 72 -9.29 -5.98 14.92
CA HIS A 72 -10.72 -5.86 14.68
C HIS A 72 -11.07 -4.47 14.14
N TRP A 73 -10.52 -3.43 14.75
CA TRP A 73 -10.72 -2.06 14.29
C TRP A 73 -10.25 -1.84 12.84
N LEU A 74 -9.05 -2.32 12.49
CA LEU A 74 -8.52 -2.22 11.13
C LEU A 74 -9.40 -2.94 10.12
N ARG A 75 -9.83 -4.17 10.44
CA ARG A 75 -10.71 -4.96 9.58
C ARG A 75 -12.04 -4.23 9.34
N GLU A 76 -12.71 -3.79 10.40
CA GLU A 76 -13.97 -3.04 10.29
C GLU A 76 -13.82 -1.73 9.50
N ALA A 77 -12.71 -1.01 9.70
CA ALA A 77 -12.41 0.21 8.98
C ALA A 77 -12.25 -0.05 7.47
N VAL A 78 -11.46 -1.05 7.09
CA VAL A 78 -11.26 -1.43 5.67
C VAL A 78 -12.56 -1.94 5.05
N GLU A 79 -13.34 -2.76 5.74
CA GLU A 79 -14.65 -3.21 5.26
C GLU A 79 -15.63 -2.03 5.08
N ASN A 80 -15.56 -1.02 5.97
CA ASN A 80 -16.35 0.19 5.80
C ASN A 80 -15.93 0.97 4.56
N VAL A 81 -14.62 1.12 4.31
CA VAL A 81 -14.09 1.72 3.08
C VAL A 81 -14.67 1.03 1.85
N ASN A 82 -14.62 -0.31 1.81
CA ASN A 82 -15.19 -1.09 0.71
C ASN A 82 -16.68 -0.78 0.47
N ARG A 83 -17.48 -0.75 1.56
CA ARG A 83 -18.91 -0.39 1.46
C ARG A 83 -19.13 1.02 0.91
N GLN A 84 -18.27 1.98 1.25
CA GLN A 84 -18.40 3.36 0.75
C GLN A 84 -18.03 3.47 -0.73
N ILE A 85 -16.97 2.78 -1.17
CA ILE A 85 -16.58 2.73 -2.59
C ILE A 85 -17.68 2.08 -3.42
N LEU A 86 -18.21 0.94 -3.00
CA LEU A 86 -19.35 0.27 -3.68
C LEU A 86 -20.57 1.18 -3.76
N LYS A 87 -20.89 1.88 -2.68
CA LYS A 87 -22.02 2.83 -2.63
C LYS A 87 -21.80 3.99 -3.59
N GLU A 88 -20.59 4.52 -3.68
CA GLU A 88 -20.27 5.63 -4.59
C GLU A 88 -20.32 5.16 -6.06
N GLY A 89 -19.77 3.98 -6.36
CA GLY A 89 -19.85 3.38 -7.70
C GLY A 89 -21.28 3.08 -8.16
N ALA A 90 -22.21 2.84 -7.22
CA ALA A 90 -23.62 2.63 -7.55
C ALA A 90 -24.42 3.92 -7.84
N LYS A 91 -23.91 5.09 -7.42
CA LYS A 91 -24.61 6.38 -7.62
C LYS A 91 -24.45 6.95 -9.02
N ASN A 92 -23.35 6.67 -9.68
CA ASN A 92 -23.01 7.27 -10.97
C ASN A 92 -22.46 6.16 -11.91
N GLU A 93 -23.02 6.09 -13.12
CA GLU A 93 -22.53 5.13 -14.13
C GLU A 93 -21.06 5.32 -14.51
N GLU A 94 -20.55 6.58 -14.47
CA GLU A 94 -19.14 6.88 -14.70
C GLU A 94 -18.20 6.30 -13.63
N HIS A 95 -18.71 6.03 -12.43
CA HIS A 95 -17.97 5.43 -11.32
C HIS A 95 -18.19 3.91 -11.20
N ARG A 96 -19.02 3.34 -12.07
CA ARG A 96 -19.36 1.92 -12.02
C ARG A 96 -18.13 1.04 -12.23
N GLY A 97 -17.92 0.10 -11.29
CA GLY A 97 -16.77 -0.80 -11.32
C GLY A 97 -15.44 -0.16 -10.89
N MET A 98 -15.50 1.04 -10.29
CA MET A 98 -14.30 1.59 -9.67
C MET A 98 -13.84 0.74 -8.50
N GLY A 99 -12.54 0.63 -8.34
CA GLY A 99 -11.92 -0.09 -7.25
C GLY A 99 -10.56 0.49 -6.91
N ALA A 100 -9.96 -0.04 -5.87
CA ALA A 100 -8.61 0.34 -5.49
C ALA A 100 -7.95 -0.75 -4.65
N THR A 101 -6.61 -0.79 -4.68
CA THR A 101 -5.82 -1.46 -3.65
C THR A 101 -5.83 -0.65 -2.36
N LEU A 102 -5.38 -1.23 -1.28
CA LEU A 102 -5.07 -0.51 -0.05
C LEU A 102 -4.00 -1.26 0.73
N VAL A 103 -2.82 -0.70 0.83
CA VAL A 103 -1.79 -1.16 1.76
C VAL A 103 -1.54 -0.09 2.81
N GLY A 104 -1.35 -0.49 4.05
CA GLY A 104 -1.07 0.49 5.10
C GLY A 104 -0.38 -0.11 6.32
N ALA A 105 0.16 0.78 7.14
CA ALA A 105 0.79 0.47 8.41
C ALA A 105 0.23 1.38 9.52
N LEU A 106 -0.34 0.77 10.54
CA LEU A 106 -0.69 1.44 11.80
C LEU A 106 0.44 1.19 12.79
N ILE A 107 1.23 2.22 13.06
CA ILE A 107 2.38 2.16 13.96
C ILE A 107 1.97 2.72 15.33
N THR A 108 2.06 1.88 16.33
CA THR A 108 1.83 2.23 17.74
C THR A 108 3.16 2.28 18.48
N ASN A 109 3.13 2.58 19.77
CA ASN A 109 4.35 2.55 20.61
C ASN A 109 4.96 1.16 20.77
N GLU A 110 4.15 0.10 20.59
CA GLU A 110 4.55 -1.28 20.85
C GLU A 110 4.74 -2.10 19.57
N ARG A 111 3.83 -1.91 18.59
CA ARG A 111 3.75 -2.75 17.39
C ARG A 111 3.37 -1.95 16.15
N THR A 112 3.76 -2.50 15.02
CA THR A 112 3.30 -2.08 13.70
C THR A 112 2.33 -3.12 13.15
N TYR A 113 1.12 -2.69 12.82
CA TYR A 113 0.10 -3.50 12.17
C TYR A 113 0.09 -3.15 10.68
N VAL A 114 0.50 -4.08 9.83
CA VAL A 114 0.44 -3.97 8.38
C VAL A 114 -0.87 -4.58 7.90
N PHE A 115 -1.59 -3.88 7.04
CA PHE A 115 -2.82 -4.40 6.43
C PHE A 115 -2.77 -4.23 4.91
N ASN A 116 -3.40 -5.18 4.20
CA ASN A 116 -3.36 -5.23 2.74
C ASN A 116 -4.67 -5.72 2.12
N VAL A 117 -5.05 -5.04 1.02
CA VAL A 117 -6.05 -5.44 0.02
C VAL A 117 -5.49 -5.09 -1.35
N GLY A 118 -5.27 -6.08 -2.20
CA GLY A 118 -4.67 -5.87 -3.52
C GLY A 118 -3.20 -6.26 -3.58
N ASP A 119 -2.46 -5.63 -4.48
CA ASP A 119 -1.05 -5.94 -4.77
C ASP A 119 -0.07 -4.80 -4.45
N SER A 120 -0.54 -3.67 -3.93
CA SER A 120 0.38 -2.69 -3.31
C SER A 120 1.09 -3.32 -2.12
N ARG A 121 2.37 -3.00 -1.91
CA ARG A 121 3.22 -3.76 -1.01
C ARG A 121 3.74 -2.96 0.17
N CYS A 122 3.99 -3.68 1.28
CA CYS A 122 4.75 -3.22 2.43
C CYS A 122 6.03 -4.03 2.58
N TYR A 123 7.14 -3.33 2.79
CA TYR A 123 8.44 -3.94 3.10
C TYR A 123 8.94 -3.44 4.45
N LEU A 124 9.49 -4.35 5.24
CA LEU A 124 10.25 -4.04 6.44
C LEU A 124 11.74 -4.20 6.15
N ILE A 125 12.52 -3.21 6.53
CA ILE A 125 13.96 -3.15 6.31
C ILE A 125 14.66 -3.13 7.67
N GLY A 126 15.55 -4.09 7.90
CA GLY A 126 16.36 -4.20 9.10
C GLY A 126 17.49 -5.18 8.88
N ASP A 127 18.58 -5.06 9.65
CA ASP A 127 19.77 -5.93 9.54
C ASP A 127 20.30 -6.10 8.11
N LYS A 128 20.21 -5.06 7.28
CA LYS A 128 20.58 -5.04 5.85
C LYS A 128 19.69 -5.91 4.94
N HIS A 129 18.61 -6.48 5.46
CA HIS A 129 17.60 -7.20 4.70
C HIS A 129 16.39 -6.33 4.41
N MET A 130 15.73 -6.61 3.29
CA MET A 130 14.44 -6.04 2.92
C MET A 130 13.47 -7.21 2.69
N ASN A 131 12.41 -7.27 3.47
CA ASN A 131 11.43 -8.34 3.41
C ASN A 131 10.07 -7.77 3.03
N CYS A 132 9.46 -8.26 1.94
CA CYS A 132 8.07 -8.00 1.66
C CYS A 132 7.22 -8.74 2.70
N VAL A 133 6.38 -7.99 3.42
CA VAL A 133 5.53 -8.56 4.49
C VAL A 133 4.05 -8.59 4.11
N THR A 134 3.72 -8.22 2.88
CA THR A 134 2.38 -8.36 2.31
C THR A 134 2.37 -9.47 1.27
N HIS A 135 1.19 -10.08 1.06
CA HIS A 135 0.95 -11.05 0.00
C HIS A 135 0.07 -10.41 -1.07
N ASP A 136 0.49 -10.46 -2.33
CA ASP A 136 -0.27 -9.87 -3.43
C ASP A 136 -1.58 -10.64 -3.65
N HIS A 137 -2.68 -9.94 -3.76
CA HIS A 137 -3.96 -10.55 -4.11
C HIS A 137 -4.14 -10.62 -5.63
N THR A 138 -3.20 -11.26 -6.32
CA THR A 138 -3.20 -11.46 -7.77
C THR A 138 -3.47 -12.90 -8.15
N LEU A 139 -3.92 -13.11 -9.39
CA LEU A 139 -4.08 -14.45 -9.94
C LEU A 139 -2.75 -15.21 -9.98
N LEU A 140 -1.65 -14.52 -10.32
CA LEU A 140 -0.31 -15.08 -10.30
C LEU A 140 0.06 -15.64 -8.92
N GLN A 141 -0.10 -14.81 -7.88
CA GLN A 141 0.24 -15.22 -6.51
C GLN A 141 -0.58 -16.46 -6.08
N ARG A 142 -1.87 -16.48 -6.42
CA ARG A 142 -2.72 -17.65 -6.15
C ARG A 142 -2.28 -18.90 -6.90
N MET A 143 -1.81 -18.77 -8.15
CA MET A 143 -1.28 -19.89 -8.93
C MET A 143 0.02 -20.43 -8.33
N LEU A 144 0.91 -19.57 -7.85
CA LEU A 144 2.13 -19.94 -7.13
C LEU A 144 1.82 -20.68 -5.82
N GLU A 145 0.94 -20.12 -4.98
CA GLU A 145 0.54 -20.72 -3.69
C GLU A 145 -0.14 -22.09 -3.84
N SER A 146 -0.88 -22.28 -4.93
CA SER A 146 -1.53 -23.58 -5.23
C SER A 146 -0.63 -24.56 -5.95
N GLY A 147 0.62 -24.19 -6.29
CA GLY A 147 1.56 -25.04 -7.02
C GLY A 147 1.17 -25.28 -8.48
N LEU A 148 0.28 -24.46 -9.05
CA LEU A 148 -0.13 -24.54 -10.46
C LEU A 148 0.97 -24.07 -11.42
N ILE A 149 1.87 -23.22 -10.95
CA ILE A 149 3.05 -22.76 -11.69
C ILE A 149 4.26 -22.78 -10.76
N ALA A 150 5.45 -22.96 -11.34
CA ALA A 150 6.71 -22.88 -10.61
C ALA A 150 7.15 -21.40 -10.45
N PRO A 151 7.94 -21.06 -9.40
CA PRO A 151 8.44 -19.69 -9.19
C PRO A 151 9.18 -19.12 -10.40
N GLU A 152 9.87 -19.95 -11.17
CA GLU A 152 10.65 -19.56 -12.35
C GLU A 152 9.75 -19.10 -13.51
N GLU A 153 8.46 -19.48 -13.52
CA GLU A 153 7.46 -19.11 -14.53
C GLU A 153 6.75 -17.79 -14.20
N ALA A 154 6.97 -17.26 -12.98
CA ALA A 154 6.24 -16.09 -12.48
C ALA A 154 6.61 -14.80 -13.24
N GLU A 155 7.90 -14.60 -13.53
CA GLU A 155 8.43 -13.31 -14.03
C GLU A 155 7.77 -12.87 -15.35
N ASN A 156 7.51 -13.82 -16.26
CA ASN A 156 6.92 -13.56 -17.57
C ASN A 156 5.43 -13.95 -17.66
N ASN A 157 4.76 -14.19 -16.54
CA ASN A 157 3.38 -14.62 -16.53
C ASN A 157 2.45 -13.44 -16.89
N PRO A 158 1.55 -13.58 -17.89
CA PRO A 158 0.63 -12.52 -18.29
C PRO A 158 -0.39 -12.14 -17.21
N ASN A 159 -0.62 -13.02 -16.22
CA ASN A 159 -1.58 -12.80 -15.14
C ASN A 159 -0.99 -12.09 -13.91
N ARG A 160 0.25 -11.62 -13.97
CA ARG A 160 0.94 -11.02 -12.82
C ARG A 160 0.25 -9.78 -12.25
N HIS A 161 -0.51 -9.05 -13.08
CA HIS A 161 -1.26 -7.85 -12.68
C HIS A 161 -2.77 -8.08 -12.58
N VAL A 162 -3.23 -9.33 -12.70
CA VAL A 162 -4.67 -9.64 -12.61
C VAL A 162 -5.06 -9.73 -11.14
N LEU A 163 -5.69 -8.68 -10.62
CA LEU A 163 -6.19 -8.66 -9.25
C LEU A 163 -7.38 -9.60 -9.08
N ILE A 164 -7.36 -10.37 -8.00
CA ILE A 164 -8.47 -11.25 -7.59
C ILE A 164 -9.17 -10.75 -6.32
N ASN A 165 -8.66 -9.68 -5.72
CA ASN A 165 -9.24 -9.03 -4.54
C ASN A 165 -8.82 -7.56 -4.51
N ALA A 166 -9.80 -6.66 -4.39
CA ALA A 166 -9.60 -5.21 -4.30
C ALA A 166 -10.81 -4.58 -3.59
N LEU A 167 -10.66 -3.33 -3.15
CA LEU A 167 -11.78 -2.51 -2.70
C LEU A 167 -12.69 -2.15 -3.87
N GLY A 168 -14.00 -2.05 -3.63
CA GLY A 168 -14.98 -1.69 -4.65
C GLY A 168 -15.42 -2.84 -5.56
N ILE A 169 -14.88 -4.04 -5.38
CA ILE A 169 -15.33 -5.26 -6.07
C ILE A 169 -16.42 -5.94 -5.25
N ASP A 170 -17.55 -6.28 -5.88
CA ASP A 170 -18.69 -6.95 -5.25
C ASP A 170 -18.41 -8.45 -5.07
N GLN A 171 -17.49 -8.77 -4.17
CA GLN A 171 -17.11 -10.13 -3.75
C GLN A 171 -16.74 -10.10 -2.26
N PRO A 172 -16.68 -11.25 -1.58
CA PRO A 172 -16.18 -11.30 -0.22
C PRO A 172 -14.76 -10.70 -0.12
N LEU A 173 -14.64 -9.59 0.60
CA LEU A 173 -13.37 -8.89 0.75
C LEU A 173 -12.43 -9.67 1.67
N ARG A 174 -11.23 -10.01 1.17
CA ARG A 174 -10.12 -10.50 1.98
C ARG A 174 -9.32 -9.30 2.47
N VAL A 175 -9.11 -9.20 3.78
CA VAL A 175 -8.25 -8.20 4.41
C VAL A 175 -7.16 -8.94 5.17
N ASP A 176 -5.94 -8.87 4.69
CA ASP A 176 -4.79 -9.44 5.39
C ASP A 176 -4.27 -8.41 6.40
N ILE A 177 -4.02 -8.86 7.63
CA ILE A 177 -3.51 -8.01 8.71
C ILE A 177 -2.48 -8.80 9.49
N GLU A 178 -1.27 -8.30 9.59
CA GLU A 178 -0.18 -8.88 10.37
C GLU A 178 0.42 -7.85 11.33
N ALA A 179 0.92 -8.31 12.48
CA ALA A 179 1.54 -7.43 13.47
C ALA A 179 3.00 -7.80 13.70
N PHE A 180 3.86 -6.80 13.61
CA PHE A 180 5.30 -6.88 13.79
C PHE A 180 5.75 -6.08 14.99
N ASN A 181 6.85 -6.48 15.61
CA ASN A 181 7.53 -5.64 16.60
C ASN A 181 8.20 -4.46 15.86
N ASN A 182 8.32 -3.32 16.54
CA ASN A 182 8.96 -2.12 15.97
C ASN A 182 10.51 -2.24 15.91
N LEU A 183 11.02 -3.42 15.55
CA LEU A 183 12.46 -3.75 15.49
C LEU A 183 12.96 -3.72 14.03
N TYR A 184 12.58 -2.69 13.28
CA TYR A 184 13.03 -2.47 11.91
C TYR A 184 13.63 -1.06 11.76
N ASP A 185 14.59 -0.92 10.86
CA ASP A 185 15.24 0.38 10.59
C ASP A 185 14.31 1.27 9.75
N MET A 186 13.60 0.69 8.77
CA MET A 186 12.68 1.40 7.89
C MET A 186 11.49 0.54 7.50
N LEU A 187 10.41 1.23 7.11
CA LEU A 187 9.23 0.67 6.47
C LEU A 187 9.01 1.38 5.14
N LEU A 188 8.75 0.62 4.10
CA LEU A 188 8.38 1.11 2.77
C LEU A 188 6.96 0.64 2.44
N LEU A 189 6.09 1.57 2.04
CA LEU A 189 4.82 1.28 1.36
C LEU A 189 4.93 1.77 -0.08
N CYS A 190 4.45 0.99 -1.05
CA CYS A 190 4.46 1.41 -2.45
C CYS A 190 3.36 0.77 -3.28
N SER A 191 2.95 1.45 -4.36
CA SER A 191 2.16 0.89 -5.45
C SER A 191 3.05 0.04 -6.37
N ASP A 192 2.41 -0.71 -7.29
CA ASP A 192 3.09 -1.59 -8.26
C ASP A 192 3.98 -0.82 -9.25
N GLY A 193 3.72 0.46 -9.48
CA GLY A 193 4.56 1.33 -10.30
C GLY A 193 6.01 1.45 -9.82
N LEU A 194 6.30 1.09 -8.54
CA LEU A 194 7.68 0.97 -8.08
C LEU A 194 8.24 -0.43 -8.34
N TYR A 195 7.73 -1.46 -7.67
CA TYR A 195 8.33 -2.80 -7.66
C TYR A 195 8.12 -3.56 -8.98
N GLY A 196 7.13 -3.16 -9.77
CA GLY A 196 6.89 -3.75 -11.09
C GLY A 196 7.94 -3.39 -12.16
N TYR A 197 8.71 -2.30 -11.92
CA TYR A 197 9.67 -1.76 -12.88
C TYR A 197 11.08 -1.53 -12.31
N VAL A 198 11.25 -1.57 -11.00
CA VAL A 198 12.54 -1.43 -10.31
C VAL A 198 12.84 -2.71 -9.55
N ALA A 199 14.00 -3.32 -9.83
CA ALA A 199 14.42 -4.54 -9.15
C ALA A 199 14.52 -4.33 -7.63
N GLU A 200 14.06 -5.31 -6.84
CA GLU A 200 14.08 -5.22 -5.36
C GLU A 200 15.47 -4.93 -4.79
N GLU A 201 16.52 -5.45 -5.42
CA GLU A 201 17.91 -5.16 -5.03
C GLU A 201 18.27 -3.68 -5.20
N GLU A 202 17.74 -2.99 -6.21
CA GLU A 202 17.93 -1.55 -6.40
C GLU A 202 17.17 -0.74 -5.36
N ILE A 203 15.92 -1.14 -5.06
CA ILE A 203 15.10 -0.54 -4.00
C ILE A 203 15.83 -0.67 -2.67
N ARG A 204 16.31 -1.88 -2.34
CA ARG A 204 17.07 -2.17 -1.12
C ARG A 204 18.33 -1.31 -1.02
N LYS A 205 19.10 -1.18 -2.09
CA LYS A 205 20.31 -0.34 -2.12
C LYS A 205 20.01 1.12 -1.80
N VAL A 206 18.92 1.68 -2.30
CA VAL A 206 18.51 3.05 -2.00
C VAL A 206 18.15 3.19 -0.52
N LEU A 207 17.36 2.26 0.03
CA LEU A 207 16.90 2.34 1.41
C LEU A 207 18.05 2.17 2.43
N LEU A 208 19.02 1.32 2.14
CA LEU A 208 20.18 1.07 3.03
C LEU A 208 21.26 2.16 2.94
N ARG A 209 21.24 3.03 1.94
CA ARG A 209 22.20 4.16 1.85
C ARG A 209 21.94 5.16 2.97
N LYS A 210 23.03 5.82 3.44
CA LYS A 210 22.93 6.98 4.31
C LYS A 210 22.21 8.12 3.58
N GLY A 211 21.32 8.81 4.27
CA GLY A 211 20.57 9.93 3.73
C GLY A 211 19.20 10.09 4.38
N SER A 212 18.53 11.21 4.14
CA SER A 212 17.20 11.48 4.65
C SER A 212 16.14 10.60 3.99
N VAL A 213 15.04 10.34 4.69
CA VAL A 213 13.88 9.61 4.13
C VAL A 213 13.32 10.30 2.89
N GLU A 214 13.33 11.63 2.87
CA GLU A 214 12.95 12.42 1.71
C GLU A 214 13.79 12.07 0.47
N HIS A 215 15.13 12.14 0.60
CA HIS A 215 16.03 11.80 -0.52
C HIS A 215 15.84 10.35 -1.00
N LYS A 216 15.64 9.41 -0.09
CA LYS A 216 15.39 8.01 -0.43
C LYS A 216 14.09 7.85 -1.20
N THR A 217 13.01 8.46 -0.73
CA THR A 217 11.69 8.41 -1.38
C THR A 217 11.74 9.03 -2.78
N GLU A 218 12.34 10.20 -2.92
CA GLU A 218 12.52 10.85 -4.22
C GLU A 218 13.35 10.01 -5.19
N LYS A 219 14.40 9.36 -4.67
CA LYS A 219 15.25 8.50 -5.49
C LYS A 219 14.51 7.25 -5.98
N LEU A 220 13.65 6.65 -5.16
CA LEU A 220 12.81 5.51 -5.56
C LEU A 220 11.85 5.90 -6.70
N VAL A 221 11.13 7.01 -6.56
CA VAL A 221 10.25 7.53 -7.61
C VAL A 221 11.04 7.86 -8.88
N GLN A 222 12.23 8.46 -8.75
CA GLN A 222 13.09 8.72 -9.90
C GLN A 222 13.54 7.44 -10.61
N LEU A 223 13.85 6.35 -9.87
CA LEU A 223 14.21 5.06 -10.47
C LEU A 223 13.05 4.49 -11.30
N ALA A 224 11.82 4.49 -10.78
CA ALA A 224 10.64 4.05 -11.52
C ALA A 224 10.42 4.86 -12.79
N ASN A 225 10.54 6.18 -12.71
CA ASN A 225 10.45 7.06 -13.88
C ASN A 225 11.58 6.81 -14.90
N ASN A 226 12.79 6.52 -14.43
CA ASN A 226 13.94 6.24 -15.32
C ASN A 226 13.81 4.85 -15.98
N ALA A 227 13.15 3.90 -15.32
CA ALA A 227 12.82 2.58 -15.88
C ALA A 227 11.74 2.63 -16.98
N GLY A 228 11.18 3.80 -17.24
CA GLY A 228 10.18 4.03 -18.29
C GLY A 228 9.01 4.91 -17.85
N GLY A 229 8.72 4.95 -16.53
CA GLY A 229 7.56 5.68 -16.00
C GLY A 229 6.23 5.16 -16.58
N PHE A 230 6.12 3.84 -16.68
CA PHE A 230 4.99 3.15 -17.34
C PHE A 230 3.70 3.28 -16.55
N ASP A 231 3.78 3.49 -15.23
CA ASP A 231 2.63 3.60 -14.35
C ASP A 231 2.76 4.78 -13.39
N ASN A 232 1.64 5.07 -12.69
CA ASN A 232 1.67 5.89 -11.51
C ASN A 232 2.58 5.23 -10.46
N VAL A 233 3.35 6.01 -9.72
CA VAL A 233 4.26 5.50 -8.72
C VAL A 233 4.11 6.27 -7.42
N THR A 234 3.75 5.54 -6.37
CA THR A 234 3.54 6.12 -5.03
C THR A 234 4.37 5.38 -4.00
N VAL A 235 5.08 6.14 -3.20
CA VAL A 235 6.06 5.64 -2.24
C VAL A 235 5.92 6.39 -0.91
N ILE A 236 5.88 5.65 0.20
CA ILE A 236 6.05 6.16 1.55
C ILE A 236 7.24 5.45 2.19
N VAL A 237 8.19 6.22 2.70
CA VAL A 237 9.30 5.71 3.51
C VAL A 237 9.16 6.24 4.92
N ILE A 238 9.20 5.34 5.89
CA ILE A 238 9.16 5.65 7.32
C ILE A 238 10.42 5.08 7.96
N GLU A 239 11.17 5.91 8.67
CA GLU A 239 12.30 5.47 9.46
C GLU A 239 11.82 5.07 10.84
N GLY A 240 12.14 3.84 11.24
CA GLY A 240 11.86 3.32 12.57
C GLY A 240 12.46 4.22 13.64
N GLY A 241 11.85 4.25 14.81
CA GLY A 241 12.51 4.86 15.98
C GLY A 241 13.69 3.98 16.37
N GLU A 242 14.86 4.57 16.59
CA GLU A 242 15.91 3.90 17.35
C GLU A 242 15.28 3.52 18.68
N GLY A 243 15.23 2.22 18.98
CA GLY A 243 14.88 1.76 20.32
C GLY A 243 15.95 2.30 21.27
N GLU A 244 15.56 3.25 22.12
CA GLU A 244 16.34 3.65 23.28
C GLU A 244 16.43 2.51 24.29
#